data_3929e2fe9c80d23fb010d0288449c1d4
#
_entry.id   3929e2fe9c80d23fb010d0288449c1d4
#
_cell.length_a   1.000
_cell.length_b   1.000
_cell.length_c   1.000
_cell.angle_alpha   90.00
_cell.angle_beta   90.00
_cell.angle_gamma   90.00
#
_symmetry.space_group_name_H-M   'P 1'
#
loop_
_entity.id
_entity.type
_entity.pdbx_description
1 polymer ?
#
loop_
_entity_poly.entity_id
_entity_poly.type
_entity_poly.pdbx_seq_one_letter_code
_entity_poly.pdbx_strand_id
1 'polypeptide(L)'
;MKKVISLIIAVLFIATAFVSCSKESAEQTSSTESSKSLSGTVATDGSTSMQAVIGALGEAFEAQNDGITVTYNPTGSGSGITAVGEGSCDIGLSSRSLKDEEKASGLTETVLAYDGIAIIVNPENPVSNLTLDQIASIYKGEIKNWKDVGGSDAEIVLIGREAGSGTRDGFESITNTKDLCAYRQELTSTGDVITTVAGNPNAIGYASLASVKKTVKAVSVDGVSPSESTVKDGSYVVQRPFVLVTKKDTPLSDVAQKFFDYATSGEANEIITSAGVVPAN
;
A
#
# COMPACT_ATOMS: atom_id res chain seq x y z
N MET A 1 21.52 67.08 -15.01
CA MET A 1 21.01 68.46 -14.86
C MET A 1 19.84 68.43 -13.90
N LYS A 2 20.00 69.30 -12.84
CA LYS A 2 18.94 69.96 -12.05
C LYS A 2 17.86 69.11 -11.39
N LYS A 3 17.55 69.19 -10.14
CA LYS A 3 17.78 69.92 -8.87
C LYS A 3 16.73 69.41 -7.90
N VAL A 4 17.10 68.91 -6.74
CA VAL A 4 16.90 69.46 -5.39
C VAL A 4 15.62 70.29 -5.21
N ILE A 5 14.78 69.89 -4.24
CA ILE A 5 14.32 70.76 -3.13
C ILE A 5 13.78 69.88 -1.97
N SER A 6 14.41 70.14 -0.84
CA SER A 6 14.08 69.73 0.54
C SER A 6 12.99 70.67 1.09
N LEU A 7 12.09 70.19 1.94
CA LEU A 7 11.46 71.09 2.94
C LEU A 7 11.16 70.33 4.23
N ILE A 8 11.84 70.75 5.22
CA ILE A 8 11.68 70.43 6.66
C ILE A 8 10.61 71.38 7.22
N ILE A 9 9.67 70.89 7.98
CA ILE A 9 8.98 71.68 9.01
C ILE A 9 8.83 70.84 10.28
N ALA A 10 9.42 71.41 11.32
CA ALA A 10 9.40 70.90 12.72
C ALA A 10 8.34 71.65 13.53
N VAL A 11 8.11 71.13 14.76
CA VAL A 11 7.55 71.77 15.94
C VAL A 11 6.01 71.65 16.08
N LEU A 12 5.45 71.08 17.11
CA LEU A 12 5.48 71.58 18.52
C LEU A 12 4.86 70.57 19.52
N PHE A 13 5.47 70.42 20.65
CA PHE A 13 5.01 69.78 21.88
C PHE A 13 3.76 70.44 22.43
N ILE A 14 2.78 69.66 22.93
CA ILE A 14 2.00 70.02 24.08
C ILE A 14 1.72 68.78 24.95
N ALA A 15 2.31 68.80 26.15
CA ALA A 15 2.01 67.86 27.22
C ALA A 15 0.78 68.35 28.00
N THR A 16 -0.20 67.46 28.19
CA THR A 16 -1.17 67.63 29.29
C THR A 16 -1.34 66.29 29.98
N ALA A 17 -0.83 66.24 31.22
CA ALA A 17 -1.13 65.21 32.20
C ALA A 17 -2.53 65.39 32.75
N PHE A 18 -3.34 64.33 32.72
CA PHE A 18 -4.46 64.14 33.63
C PHE A 18 -4.35 62.80 34.30
N VAL A 19 -4.11 62.82 35.58
CA VAL A 19 -4.25 61.72 36.51
C VAL A 19 -5.75 61.55 36.80
N SER A 20 -6.30 60.36 36.61
CA SER A 20 -7.49 59.94 37.34
C SER A 20 -7.50 58.41 37.51
N CYS A 21 -7.78 58.05 38.75
CA CYS A 21 -7.76 56.73 39.36
C CYS A 21 -8.80 55.73 38.85
N SER A 22 -8.39 54.47 38.88
CA SER A 22 -9.12 53.27 39.29
C SER A 22 -10.37 52.85 38.53
N LYS A 23 -10.23 51.73 37.78
CA LYS A 23 -11.08 50.56 38.06
C LYS A 23 -10.38 49.35 37.44
N GLU A 24 -10.07 48.40 38.28
CA GLU A 24 -9.62 47.04 37.96
C GLU A 24 -10.72 46.40 37.12
N SER A 25 -10.42 46.20 35.82
CA SER A 25 -11.16 45.29 34.95
C SER A 25 -10.18 44.26 34.51
N ALA A 26 -10.38 43.03 34.96
CA ALA A 26 -9.67 41.88 34.53
C ALA A 26 -9.74 41.79 33.00
N GLU A 27 -8.66 42.07 32.30
CA GLU A 27 -8.46 41.70 30.92
C GLU A 27 -8.29 40.18 30.89
N GLN A 28 -9.38 39.54 30.53
CA GLN A 28 -9.39 38.14 30.14
C GLN A 28 -8.59 38.06 28.83
N THR A 29 -7.31 37.77 28.95
CA THR A 29 -6.47 37.43 27.80
C THR A 29 -7.04 36.13 27.25
N SER A 30 -7.93 36.24 26.29
CA SER A 30 -8.28 35.14 25.41
C SER A 30 -7.05 34.79 24.61
N SER A 31 -6.26 33.85 25.14
CA SER A 31 -5.27 33.12 24.34
C SER A 31 -6.05 32.31 23.32
N THR A 32 -6.25 32.87 22.13
CA THR A 32 -6.58 32.13 20.95
C THR A 32 -5.35 31.27 20.69
N GLU A 33 -5.33 30.05 21.23
CA GLU A 33 -4.43 29.02 20.73
C GLU A 33 -4.78 28.85 19.25
N SER A 34 -3.96 29.49 18.41
CA SER A 34 -3.91 29.15 16.99
C SER A 34 -3.49 27.69 16.95
N SER A 35 -4.47 26.80 16.78
CA SER A 35 -4.19 25.39 16.49
C SER A 35 -3.37 25.37 15.21
N LYS A 36 -2.04 25.19 15.36
CA LYS A 36 -1.12 25.06 14.25
C LYS A 36 -1.62 23.86 13.45
N SER A 37 -2.16 24.09 12.26
CA SER A 37 -2.63 23.01 11.40
C SER A 37 -1.45 22.07 11.15
N LEU A 38 -1.66 20.77 11.42
CA LEU A 38 -0.65 19.75 11.19
C LEU A 38 -0.34 19.70 9.68
N SER A 39 0.92 19.78 9.29
CA SER A 39 1.34 19.74 7.90
C SER A 39 2.64 18.97 7.73
N GLY A 40 2.83 18.32 6.60
CA GLY A 40 4.02 17.52 6.32
C GLY A 40 3.76 16.40 5.33
N THR A 41 4.74 15.50 5.22
CA THR A 41 4.67 14.34 4.33
C THR A 41 4.69 13.05 5.15
N VAL A 42 3.83 12.12 4.78
CA VAL A 42 3.88 10.71 5.22
C VAL A 42 4.55 9.92 4.11
N ALA A 43 5.73 9.39 4.38
CA ALA A 43 6.48 8.59 3.40
C ALA A 43 6.14 7.10 3.57
N THR A 44 5.56 6.47 2.54
CA THR A 44 5.31 5.04 2.51
C THR A 44 6.10 4.36 1.39
N ASP A 45 6.61 3.16 1.65
CA ASP A 45 7.43 2.40 0.71
C ASP A 45 7.10 0.91 0.79
N GLY A 46 7.11 0.20 -0.33
CA GLY A 46 7.02 -1.27 -0.32
C GLY A 46 6.14 -1.90 -1.37
N SER A 47 5.25 -2.76 -0.93
CA SER A 47 4.48 -3.70 -1.76
C SER A 47 3.77 -3.07 -2.95
N THR A 48 4.13 -3.47 -4.17
CA THR A 48 3.46 -3.04 -5.42
C THR A 48 2.01 -3.54 -5.53
N SER A 49 1.62 -4.54 -4.76
CA SER A 49 0.24 -5.04 -4.71
C SER A 49 -0.70 -4.13 -3.92
N MET A 50 -0.17 -3.26 -3.05
CA MET A 50 -0.96 -2.35 -2.23
C MET A 50 -1.27 -1.02 -2.92
N GLN A 51 -0.86 -0.83 -4.18
CA GLN A 51 -0.98 0.44 -4.90
C GLN A 51 -2.41 0.99 -4.91
N ALA A 52 -3.41 0.15 -5.17
CA ALA A 52 -4.80 0.60 -5.23
C ALA A 52 -5.29 1.09 -3.86
N VAL A 53 -5.06 0.31 -2.80
CA VAL A 53 -5.56 0.62 -1.47
C VAL A 53 -4.81 1.79 -0.83
N ILE A 54 -3.47 1.85 -0.96
CA ILE A 54 -2.68 2.96 -0.38
C ILE A 54 -2.94 4.26 -1.14
N GLY A 55 -3.07 4.21 -2.48
CA GLY A 55 -3.45 5.38 -3.27
C GLY A 55 -4.81 5.94 -2.86
N ALA A 56 -5.84 5.10 -2.76
CA ALA A 56 -7.17 5.52 -2.35
C ALA A 56 -7.21 6.08 -0.90
N LEU A 57 -6.50 5.43 0.04
CA LEU A 57 -6.38 5.91 1.41
C LEU A 57 -5.65 7.24 1.50
N GLY A 58 -4.55 7.40 0.74
CA GLY A 58 -3.79 8.64 0.68
C GLY A 58 -4.64 9.80 0.16
N GLU A 59 -5.29 9.62 -1.00
CA GLU A 59 -6.17 10.63 -1.60
C GLU A 59 -7.31 11.05 -0.66
N ALA A 60 -7.97 10.09 -0.01
CA ALA A 60 -9.07 10.38 0.91
C ALA A 60 -8.59 11.06 2.19
N PHE A 61 -7.41 10.70 2.69
CA PHE A 61 -6.81 11.32 3.87
C PHE A 61 -6.36 12.77 3.58
N GLU A 62 -5.70 13.01 2.45
CA GLU A 62 -5.26 14.34 2.02
C GLU A 62 -6.45 15.29 1.83
N ALA A 63 -7.57 14.80 1.27
CA ALA A 63 -8.79 15.58 1.09
C ALA A 63 -9.41 16.08 2.42
N GLN A 64 -9.08 15.44 3.55
CA GLN A 64 -9.57 15.80 4.89
C GLN A 64 -8.50 16.50 5.74
N ASN A 65 -7.28 16.62 5.25
CA ASN A 65 -6.13 17.10 6.02
C ASN A 65 -5.24 18.04 5.20
N ASP A 66 -5.71 19.28 5.03
CA ASP A 66 -4.98 20.31 4.30
C ASP A 66 -3.53 20.44 4.79
N GLY A 67 -2.59 20.42 3.86
CA GLY A 67 -1.16 20.56 4.13
C GLY A 67 -0.44 19.25 4.47
N ILE A 68 -1.12 18.11 4.48
CA ILE A 68 -0.49 16.79 4.58
C ILE A 68 -0.49 16.12 3.20
N THR A 69 0.63 15.47 2.86
CA THR A 69 0.78 14.67 1.64
C THR A 69 1.22 13.25 2.00
N VAL A 70 0.59 12.24 1.40
CA VAL A 70 0.98 10.83 1.53
C VAL A 70 1.69 10.38 0.27
N THR A 71 2.96 10.04 0.40
CA THR A 71 3.74 9.52 -0.73
C THR A 71 3.81 8.00 -0.69
N TYR A 72 3.76 7.38 -1.87
CA TYR A 72 3.88 5.94 -2.02
C TYR A 72 4.96 5.58 -3.04
N ASN A 73 5.93 4.77 -2.61
CA ASN A 73 7.03 4.28 -3.44
C ASN A 73 6.91 2.74 -3.61
N PRO A 74 6.53 2.23 -4.81
CA PRO A 74 6.25 0.81 -5.02
C PRO A 74 7.53 -0.01 -5.30
N THR A 75 8.32 -0.31 -4.28
CA THR A 75 9.62 -0.99 -4.39
C THR A 75 9.59 -2.49 -4.14
N GLY A 76 8.47 -3.02 -3.58
CA GLY A 76 8.34 -4.40 -3.14
C GLY A 76 8.38 -4.55 -1.62
N SER A 77 7.75 -5.63 -1.09
CA SER A 77 7.58 -5.79 0.36
C SER A 77 8.89 -5.83 1.14
N GLY A 78 9.88 -6.56 0.64
CA GLY A 78 11.20 -6.65 1.30
C GLY A 78 11.91 -5.31 1.37
N SER A 79 11.85 -4.52 0.29
CA SER A 79 12.45 -3.17 0.24
C SER A 79 11.76 -2.22 1.21
N GLY A 80 10.41 -2.23 1.28
CA GLY A 80 9.66 -1.40 2.22
C GLY A 80 9.93 -1.76 3.68
N ILE A 81 10.05 -3.06 4.00
CA ILE A 81 10.44 -3.51 5.35
C ILE A 81 11.84 -3.01 5.71
N THR A 82 12.78 -3.10 4.79
CA THR A 82 14.15 -2.57 4.97
C THR A 82 14.14 -1.05 5.13
N ALA A 83 13.39 -0.32 4.29
CA ALA A 83 13.28 1.13 4.33
C ALA A 83 12.79 1.66 5.69
N VAL A 84 11.77 1.01 6.29
CA VAL A 84 11.34 1.32 7.66
C VAL A 84 12.46 1.03 8.65
N GLY A 85 13.10 -0.13 8.57
CA GLY A 85 14.20 -0.51 9.46
C GLY A 85 15.34 0.52 9.46
N GLU A 86 15.67 1.08 8.30
CA GLU A 86 16.68 2.12 8.12
C GLU A 86 16.18 3.54 8.45
N GLY A 87 14.86 3.74 8.53
CA GLY A 87 14.24 5.03 8.77
C GLY A 87 14.18 5.93 7.53
N SER A 88 14.22 5.35 6.34
CA SER A 88 14.09 6.08 5.07
C SER A 88 12.63 6.27 4.62
N CYS A 89 11.66 5.63 5.28
CA CYS A 89 10.24 5.93 5.20
C CYS A 89 9.59 5.82 6.58
N ASP A 90 8.39 6.37 6.73
CA ASP A 90 7.63 6.34 7.98
C ASP A 90 6.92 5.00 8.17
N ILE A 91 6.28 4.49 7.12
CA ILE A 91 5.47 3.27 7.14
C ILE A 91 5.87 2.37 5.97
N GLY A 92 6.29 1.15 6.29
CA GLY A 92 6.53 0.10 5.31
C GLY A 92 5.26 -0.61 4.92
N LEU A 93 5.18 -1.02 3.66
CA LEU A 93 4.03 -1.69 3.09
C LEU A 93 4.42 -3.11 2.71
N SER A 94 3.78 -4.10 3.32
CA SER A 94 4.06 -5.49 2.99
C SER A 94 2.80 -6.27 2.64
N SER A 95 2.91 -7.11 1.65
CA SER A 95 1.86 -8.05 1.23
C SER A 95 2.14 -9.47 1.70
N ARG A 96 2.75 -9.58 2.86
CA ARG A 96 2.93 -10.75 3.72
C ARG A 96 3.18 -10.31 5.15
N SER A 97 3.00 -11.20 6.10
CA SER A 97 3.44 -10.96 7.47
C SER A 97 4.96 -10.82 7.56
N LEU A 98 5.42 -10.15 8.60
CA LEU A 98 6.85 -10.07 8.93
C LEU A 98 7.38 -11.45 9.30
N LYS A 99 8.59 -11.75 8.85
CA LYS A 99 9.36 -12.91 9.29
C LYS A 99 9.85 -12.72 10.73
N ASP A 100 10.20 -13.81 11.39
CA ASP A 100 10.67 -13.76 12.79
C ASP A 100 11.95 -12.92 12.94
N GLU A 101 12.86 -12.98 11.96
CA GLU A 101 14.07 -12.13 11.95
C GLU A 101 13.76 -10.64 11.79
N GLU A 102 12.71 -10.30 11.01
CA GLU A 102 12.26 -8.92 10.82
C GLU A 102 11.61 -8.38 12.11
N LYS A 103 10.81 -9.20 12.79
CA LYS A 103 10.25 -8.88 14.12
C LYS A 103 11.33 -8.75 15.17
N ALA A 104 12.33 -9.64 15.16
CA ALA A 104 13.48 -9.60 16.07
C ALA A 104 14.37 -8.37 15.86
N SER A 105 14.37 -7.77 14.64
CA SER A 105 15.07 -6.51 14.35
C SER A 105 14.35 -5.25 14.85
N GLY A 106 13.25 -5.41 15.59
CA GLY A 106 12.50 -4.30 16.18
C GLY A 106 11.42 -3.71 15.29
N LEU A 107 10.92 -4.49 14.32
CA LEU A 107 9.78 -4.09 13.50
C LEU A 107 8.47 -4.69 14.03
N THR A 108 7.39 -3.97 13.78
CA THR A 108 6.02 -4.35 14.14
C THR A 108 5.13 -4.28 12.91
N GLU A 109 4.19 -5.23 12.80
CA GLU A 109 3.18 -5.23 11.75
C GLU A 109 1.77 -4.98 12.31
N THR A 110 0.98 -4.22 11.54
CA THR A 110 -0.45 -4.07 11.77
C THR A 110 -1.18 -4.50 10.51
N VAL A 111 -2.10 -5.44 10.62
CA VAL A 111 -2.89 -5.92 9.47
C VAL A 111 -3.87 -4.83 9.06
N LEU A 112 -3.76 -4.38 7.83
CA LEU A 112 -4.64 -3.41 7.20
C LEU A 112 -5.86 -4.09 6.56
N ALA A 113 -5.60 -5.15 5.79
CA ALA A 113 -6.59 -5.84 4.99
C ALA A 113 -6.13 -7.26 4.62
N TYR A 114 -7.06 -8.05 4.06
CA TYR A 114 -6.75 -9.32 3.41
C TYR A 114 -6.99 -9.21 1.90
N ASP A 115 -6.09 -9.79 1.12
CA ASP A 115 -6.12 -9.79 -0.35
C ASP A 115 -5.95 -11.19 -0.91
N GLY A 116 -6.73 -11.52 -1.93
CA GLY A 116 -6.56 -12.74 -2.69
C GLY A 116 -5.32 -12.66 -3.59
N ILE A 117 -4.56 -13.75 -3.70
CA ILE A 117 -3.57 -13.91 -4.75
C ILE A 117 -4.25 -14.64 -5.91
N ALA A 118 -4.71 -13.90 -6.90
CA ALA A 118 -5.36 -14.46 -8.08
C ALA A 118 -4.33 -15.17 -8.97
N ILE A 119 -4.62 -16.41 -9.37
CA ILE A 119 -3.94 -17.09 -10.45
C ILE A 119 -4.49 -16.53 -11.75
N ILE A 120 -3.63 -15.98 -12.59
CA ILE A 120 -4.04 -15.28 -13.80
C ILE A 120 -3.46 -15.92 -15.06
N VAL A 121 -4.29 -15.93 -16.10
CA VAL A 121 -3.92 -16.39 -17.45
C VAL A 121 -4.39 -15.36 -18.48
N ASN A 122 -3.89 -15.48 -19.71
CA ASN A 122 -4.40 -14.70 -20.82
C ASN A 122 -5.90 -14.99 -21.05
N PRO A 123 -6.74 -14.01 -21.44
CA PRO A 123 -8.17 -14.25 -21.69
C PRO A 123 -8.47 -15.32 -22.76
N GLU A 124 -7.54 -15.53 -23.72
CA GLU A 124 -7.68 -16.56 -24.76
C GLU A 124 -7.39 -17.98 -24.26
N ASN A 125 -6.75 -18.14 -23.09
CA ASN A 125 -6.50 -19.45 -22.52
C ASN A 125 -7.82 -20.10 -22.09
N PRO A 126 -8.17 -21.33 -22.53
CA PRO A 126 -9.44 -21.96 -22.20
C PRO A 126 -9.56 -22.43 -20.75
N VAL A 127 -8.44 -22.60 -20.02
CA VAL A 127 -8.43 -23.06 -18.64
C VAL A 127 -9.13 -22.04 -17.73
N SER A 128 -10.12 -22.49 -16.94
CA SER A 128 -10.90 -21.66 -16.04
C SER A 128 -10.84 -22.12 -14.57
N ASN A 129 -10.29 -23.30 -14.31
CA ASN A 129 -10.11 -23.85 -12.97
C ASN A 129 -8.84 -24.70 -12.92
N LEU A 130 -8.10 -24.59 -11.84
CA LEU A 130 -6.96 -25.43 -11.50
C LEU A 130 -7.07 -25.84 -10.04
N THR A 131 -6.62 -27.05 -9.70
CA THR A 131 -6.44 -27.41 -8.29
C THR A 131 -5.17 -26.76 -7.74
N LEU A 132 -5.11 -26.58 -6.41
CA LEU A 132 -3.90 -26.06 -5.77
C LEU A 132 -2.67 -26.95 -6.08
N ASP A 133 -2.85 -28.28 -6.13
CA ASP A 133 -1.79 -29.22 -6.49
C ASP A 133 -1.35 -29.07 -7.95
N GLN A 134 -2.30 -28.83 -8.88
CA GLN A 134 -1.94 -28.53 -10.27
C GLN A 134 -1.12 -27.25 -10.38
N ILE A 135 -1.52 -26.20 -9.66
CA ILE A 135 -0.76 -24.94 -9.62
C ILE A 135 0.65 -25.19 -9.10
N ALA A 136 0.79 -25.92 -7.99
CA ALA A 136 2.09 -26.27 -7.43
C ALA A 136 2.96 -27.06 -8.43
N SER A 137 2.39 -28.08 -9.10
CA SER A 137 3.10 -28.90 -10.08
C SER A 137 3.47 -28.11 -11.34
N ILE A 138 2.61 -27.18 -11.78
CA ILE A 138 2.93 -26.25 -12.87
C ILE A 138 4.14 -25.40 -12.50
N TYR A 139 4.12 -24.75 -11.33
CA TYR A 139 5.20 -23.86 -10.94
C TYR A 139 6.51 -24.57 -10.61
N LYS A 140 6.46 -25.84 -10.18
CA LYS A 140 7.65 -26.69 -10.05
C LYS A 140 8.18 -27.20 -11.41
N GLY A 141 7.45 -26.95 -12.51
CA GLY A 141 7.82 -27.43 -13.84
C GLY A 141 7.60 -28.95 -14.05
N GLU A 142 6.76 -29.56 -13.23
CA GLU A 142 6.33 -30.95 -13.39
C GLU A 142 5.26 -31.06 -14.47
N ILE A 143 4.28 -30.15 -14.50
CA ILE A 143 3.31 -29.96 -15.59
C ILE A 143 3.82 -28.83 -16.48
N LYS A 144 4.10 -29.13 -17.76
CA LYS A 144 4.70 -28.18 -18.70
C LYS A 144 3.82 -27.82 -19.89
N ASN A 145 2.71 -28.50 -20.05
CA ASN A 145 1.82 -28.31 -21.20
C ASN A 145 0.39 -28.08 -20.72
N TRP A 146 -0.25 -27.06 -21.28
CA TRP A 146 -1.63 -26.72 -20.94
C TRP A 146 -2.63 -27.85 -21.16
N LYS A 147 -2.40 -28.76 -22.14
CA LYS A 147 -3.27 -29.92 -22.39
C LYS A 147 -3.39 -30.85 -21.16
N ASP A 148 -2.36 -30.91 -20.33
CA ASP A 148 -2.35 -31.79 -19.15
C ASP A 148 -3.29 -31.31 -18.05
N VAL A 149 -3.80 -30.06 -18.17
CA VAL A 149 -4.76 -29.44 -17.27
C VAL A 149 -6.02 -28.92 -18.01
N GLY A 150 -6.32 -29.49 -19.17
CA GLY A 150 -7.56 -29.19 -19.93
C GLY A 150 -7.46 -27.96 -20.85
N GLY A 151 -6.27 -27.47 -21.10
CA GLY A 151 -6.00 -26.38 -22.03
C GLY A 151 -5.61 -26.86 -23.45
N SER A 152 -5.08 -25.95 -24.25
CA SER A 152 -4.55 -26.21 -25.58
C SER A 152 -3.24 -26.98 -25.51
N ASP A 153 -2.85 -27.66 -26.62
CA ASP A 153 -1.52 -28.29 -26.72
C ASP A 153 -0.46 -27.20 -26.95
N ALA A 154 0.01 -26.61 -25.84
CA ALA A 154 0.98 -25.54 -25.82
C ALA A 154 1.80 -25.57 -24.52
N GLU A 155 3.07 -25.17 -24.60
CA GLU A 155 3.95 -25.07 -23.44
C GLU A 155 3.49 -23.95 -22.48
N ILE A 156 3.50 -24.22 -21.18
CA ILE A 156 3.15 -23.25 -20.14
C ILE A 156 4.34 -22.31 -19.91
N VAL A 157 4.11 -21.01 -19.96
CA VAL A 157 5.11 -19.97 -19.66
C VAL A 157 4.88 -19.42 -18.26
N LEU A 158 5.81 -19.71 -17.34
CA LEU A 158 5.71 -19.38 -15.93
C LEU A 158 6.21 -17.95 -15.67
N ILE A 159 5.30 -17.07 -15.29
CA ILE A 159 5.60 -15.70 -14.91
C ILE A 159 5.50 -15.58 -13.39
N GLY A 160 6.57 -15.08 -12.78
CA GLY A 160 6.63 -14.86 -11.33
C GLY A 160 7.12 -13.49 -10.96
N ARG A 161 7.40 -13.34 -9.68
CA ARG A 161 7.93 -12.12 -9.08
C ARG A 161 9.38 -12.36 -8.60
N GLU A 162 10.12 -11.27 -8.52
CA GLU A 162 11.47 -11.24 -7.96
C GLU A 162 11.52 -11.69 -6.49
N ALA A 163 12.71 -12.05 -6.02
CA ALA A 163 12.97 -12.26 -4.60
C ALA A 163 12.66 -10.98 -3.80
N GLY A 164 12.07 -11.14 -2.60
CA GLY A 164 11.61 -10.01 -1.78
C GLY A 164 10.18 -9.54 -2.08
N SER A 165 9.52 -10.06 -3.12
CA SER A 165 8.10 -9.83 -3.34
C SER A 165 7.27 -10.57 -2.30
N GLY A 166 6.47 -9.81 -1.51
CA GLY A 166 5.53 -10.42 -0.56
C GLY A 166 4.43 -11.25 -1.25
N THR A 167 4.09 -10.94 -2.51
CA THR A 167 3.16 -11.78 -3.30
C THR A 167 3.78 -13.12 -3.66
N ARG A 168 5.07 -13.14 -4.03
CA ARG A 168 5.81 -14.38 -4.25
C ARG A 168 5.89 -15.20 -2.97
N ASP A 169 6.31 -14.58 -1.87
CA ASP A 169 6.43 -15.25 -0.57
C ASP A 169 5.10 -15.87 -0.14
N GLY A 170 3.98 -15.13 -0.27
CA GLY A 170 2.64 -15.64 0.04
C GLY A 170 2.21 -16.77 -0.89
N PHE A 171 2.39 -16.61 -2.20
CA PHE A 171 2.07 -17.63 -3.19
C PHE A 171 2.85 -18.92 -2.96
N GLU A 172 4.18 -18.84 -2.88
CA GLU A 172 5.05 -20.00 -2.68
C GLU A 172 4.81 -20.72 -1.34
N SER A 173 4.45 -19.96 -0.30
CA SER A 173 4.08 -20.53 1.00
C SER A 173 2.80 -21.33 0.92
N ILE A 174 1.74 -20.79 0.30
CA ILE A 174 0.42 -21.42 0.21
C ILE A 174 0.46 -22.65 -0.70
N THR A 175 1.19 -22.56 -1.81
CA THR A 175 1.35 -23.67 -2.77
C THR A 175 2.42 -24.69 -2.35
N ASN A 176 3.13 -24.42 -1.24
CA ASN A 176 4.26 -25.23 -0.78
C ASN A 176 5.34 -25.43 -1.89
N THR A 177 5.67 -24.34 -2.55
CA THR A 177 6.64 -24.34 -3.65
C THR A 177 7.85 -23.42 -3.39
N LYS A 178 8.09 -23.07 -2.13
CA LYS A 178 9.19 -22.18 -1.74
C LYS A 178 10.53 -22.71 -2.30
N ASP A 179 11.23 -21.85 -3.02
CA ASP A 179 12.52 -22.12 -3.66
C ASP A 179 12.50 -23.26 -4.71
N LEU A 180 11.30 -23.69 -5.15
CA LEU A 180 11.10 -24.78 -6.11
C LEU A 180 10.52 -24.31 -7.45
N CYS A 181 10.12 -23.06 -7.56
CA CYS A 181 9.47 -22.54 -8.76
C CYS A 181 10.45 -22.38 -9.92
N ALA A 182 10.07 -22.93 -11.09
CA ALA A 182 10.85 -22.88 -12.32
C ALA A 182 10.42 -21.68 -13.19
N TYR A 183 10.44 -20.47 -12.65
CA TYR A 183 10.03 -19.27 -13.37
C TYR A 183 10.80 -19.09 -14.68
N ARG A 184 10.07 -18.84 -15.76
CA ARG A 184 10.64 -18.43 -17.05
C ARG A 184 11.08 -16.97 -17.00
N GLN A 185 10.31 -16.15 -16.23
CA GLN A 185 10.58 -14.73 -16.06
C GLN A 185 10.16 -14.29 -14.65
N GLU A 186 11.01 -13.53 -14.00
CA GLU A 186 10.75 -12.89 -12.71
C GLU A 186 10.64 -11.38 -12.93
N LEU A 187 9.56 -10.77 -12.43
CA LEU A 187 9.21 -9.38 -12.67
C LEU A 187 9.14 -8.57 -11.37
N THR A 188 9.42 -7.28 -11.47
CA THR A 188 9.60 -6.42 -10.30
C THR A 188 8.31 -5.81 -9.75
N SER A 189 7.20 -5.89 -10.50
CA SER A 189 5.93 -5.33 -10.04
C SER A 189 4.72 -6.24 -10.36
N THR A 190 3.64 -6.04 -9.60
CA THR A 190 2.34 -6.67 -9.88
C THR A 190 1.81 -6.28 -11.27
N GLY A 191 1.99 -5.02 -11.66
CA GLY A 191 1.56 -4.52 -12.97
C GLY A 191 2.30 -5.18 -14.13
N ASP A 192 3.61 -5.43 -14.00
CA ASP A 192 4.41 -6.10 -15.02
C ASP A 192 3.97 -7.56 -15.23
N VAL A 193 3.65 -8.28 -14.13
CA VAL A 193 3.10 -9.64 -14.24
C VAL A 193 1.79 -9.63 -15.03
N ILE A 194 0.86 -8.73 -14.70
CA ILE A 194 -0.42 -8.62 -15.39
C ILE A 194 -0.21 -8.30 -16.88
N THR A 195 0.65 -7.33 -17.19
CA THR A 195 0.95 -6.93 -18.57
C THR A 195 1.59 -8.08 -19.37
N THR A 196 2.52 -8.80 -18.78
CA THR A 196 3.22 -9.91 -19.43
C THR A 196 2.25 -11.08 -19.71
N VAL A 197 1.39 -11.42 -18.73
CA VAL A 197 0.38 -12.48 -18.92
C VAL A 197 -0.67 -12.06 -19.96
N ALA A 198 -1.09 -10.80 -19.96
CA ALA A 198 -2.02 -10.27 -20.98
C ALA A 198 -1.46 -10.34 -22.40
N GLY A 199 -0.14 -10.22 -22.57
CA GLY A 199 0.53 -10.26 -23.86
C GLY A 199 0.92 -11.67 -24.35
N ASN A 200 0.70 -12.73 -23.55
CA ASN A 200 1.13 -14.10 -23.92
C ASN A 200 0.03 -15.12 -23.63
N PRO A 201 -0.61 -15.70 -24.69
CA PRO A 201 -1.68 -16.70 -24.54
C PRO A 201 -1.28 -17.94 -23.72
N ASN A 202 0.00 -18.27 -23.66
CA ASN A 202 0.49 -19.44 -22.97
C ASN A 202 1.01 -19.15 -21.55
N ALA A 203 0.94 -17.89 -21.11
CA ALA A 203 1.43 -17.50 -19.79
C ALA A 203 0.45 -17.84 -18.67
N ILE A 204 1.02 -18.20 -17.53
CA ILE A 204 0.39 -18.20 -16.22
C ILE A 204 1.18 -17.30 -15.28
N GLY A 205 0.49 -16.55 -14.45
CA GLY A 205 1.06 -15.69 -13.43
C GLY A 205 0.21 -15.65 -12.17
N TYR A 206 0.64 -14.89 -11.19
CA TYR A 206 -0.14 -14.58 -10.00
C TYR A 206 -0.02 -13.10 -9.66
N ALA A 207 -1.12 -12.53 -9.17
CA ALA A 207 -1.20 -11.11 -8.84
C ALA A 207 -2.17 -10.87 -7.70
N SER A 208 -2.07 -9.71 -7.05
CA SER A 208 -3.11 -9.24 -6.14
C SER A 208 -4.46 -9.20 -6.85
N LEU A 209 -5.51 -9.78 -6.24
CA LEU A 209 -6.86 -9.77 -6.77
C LEU A 209 -7.37 -8.35 -7.01
N ALA A 210 -7.06 -7.43 -6.11
CA ALA A 210 -7.39 -6.01 -6.24
C ALA A 210 -6.79 -5.33 -7.48
N SER A 211 -5.70 -5.89 -8.03
CA SER A 211 -5.05 -5.38 -9.24
C SER A 211 -5.55 -6.01 -10.54
N VAL A 212 -6.34 -7.09 -10.46
CA VAL A 212 -6.82 -7.82 -11.64
C VAL A 212 -7.86 -7.01 -12.40
N LYS A 213 -7.63 -6.86 -13.71
CA LYS A 213 -8.53 -6.17 -14.64
C LYS A 213 -8.91 -7.12 -15.78
N LYS A 214 -9.83 -6.71 -16.64
CA LYS A 214 -10.31 -7.49 -17.80
C LYS A 214 -9.23 -7.84 -18.83
N THR A 215 -8.03 -7.32 -18.69
CA THR A 215 -6.87 -7.64 -19.56
C THR A 215 -6.32 -9.04 -19.32
N VAL A 216 -6.62 -9.63 -18.17
CA VAL A 216 -6.29 -11.02 -17.82
C VAL A 216 -7.51 -11.74 -17.26
N LYS A 217 -7.48 -13.06 -17.27
CA LYS A 217 -8.52 -13.89 -16.69
C LYS A 217 -8.00 -14.51 -15.39
N ALA A 218 -8.73 -14.31 -14.29
CA ALA A 218 -8.49 -15.03 -13.06
C ALA A 218 -9.10 -16.45 -13.15
N VAL A 219 -8.31 -17.44 -12.71
CA VAL A 219 -8.67 -18.85 -12.71
C VAL A 219 -9.20 -19.22 -11.32
N SER A 220 -10.26 -20.03 -11.26
CA SER A 220 -10.73 -20.61 -10.00
C SER A 220 -9.68 -21.59 -9.44
N VAL A 221 -9.58 -21.66 -8.12
CA VAL A 221 -8.71 -22.62 -7.42
C VAL A 221 -9.61 -23.58 -6.65
N ASP A 222 -9.46 -24.89 -6.91
CA ASP A 222 -10.30 -25.95 -6.34
C ASP A 222 -11.81 -25.67 -6.49
N GLY A 223 -12.20 -25.09 -7.62
CA GLY A 223 -13.58 -24.72 -7.92
C GLY A 223 -14.06 -23.41 -7.31
N VAL A 224 -13.24 -22.73 -6.50
CA VAL A 224 -13.58 -21.44 -5.90
C VAL A 224 -13.02 -20.30 -6.73
N SER A 225 -13.89 -19.41 -7.21
CA SER A 225 -13.47 -18.21 -7.95
C SER A 225 -12.91 -17.16 -6.98
N PRO A 226 -11.78 -16.50 -7.32
CA PRO A 226 -11.27 -15.41 -6.52
C PRO A 226 -12.22 -14.21 -6.57
N SER A 227 -12.69 -13.78 -5.42
CA SER A 227 -13.53 -12.60 -5.24
C SER A 227 -13.35 -12.07 -3.81
N GLU A 228 -13.73 -10.80 -3.60
CA GLU A 228 -13.75 -10.23 -2.25
C GLU A 228 -14.55 -11.08 -1.27
N SER A 229 -15.74 -11.58 -1.68
CA SER A 229 -16.58 -12.42 -0.84
C SER A 229 -15.92 -13.75 -0.44
N THR A 230 -15.24 -14.41 -1.40
CA THR A 230 -14.56 -15.71 -1.15
C THR A 230 -13.23 -15.54 -0.39
N VAL A 231 -12.61 -14.37 -0.45
CA VAL A 231 -11.49 -13.99 0.43
C VAL A 231 -12.02 -13.74 1.84
N LYS A 232 -13.12 -12.98 1.96
CA LYS A 232 -13.72 -12.63 3.25
C LYS A 232 -14.23 -13.84 4.05
N ASP A 233 -14.87 -14.79 3.39
CA ASP A 233 -15.38 -16.01 4.05
C ASP A 233 -14.34 -17.13 4.18
N GLY A 234 -13.11 -16.92 3.64
CA GLY A 234 -12.00 -17.87 3.71
C GLY A 234 -12.10 -19.04 2.74
N SER A 235 -13.11 -19.11 1.88
CA SER A 235 -13.26 -20.19 0.90
C SER A 235 -12.21 -20.15 -0.21
N TYR A 236 -11.73 -18.96 -0.59
CA TYR A 236 -10.58 -18.81 -1.47
C TYR A 236 -9.28 -18.89 -0.68
N VAL A 237 -8.61 -20.03 -0.77
CA VAL A 237 -7.45 -20.36 0.08
C VAL A 237 -6.17 -19.60 -0.26
N VAL A 238 -6.03 -19.07 -1.49
CA VAL A 238 -4.83 -18.36 -1.94
C VAL A 238 -4.94 -16.89 -1.57
N GLN A 239 -4.81 -16.58 -0.29
CA GLN A 239 -4.95 -15.23 0.27
C GLN A 239 -3.87 -14.91 1.30
N ARG A 240 -3.68 -13.64 1.59
CA ARG A 240 -2.61 -13.15 2.46
C ARG A 240 -2.97 -11.80 3.08
N PRO A 241 -2.32 -11.39 4.19
CA PRO A 241 -2.51 -10.05 4.73
C PRO A 241 -1.76 -8.98 3.91
N PHE A 242 -2.34 -7.78 3.87
CA PHE A 242 -1.64 -6.54 3.66
C PHE A 242 -1.33 -5.92 5.02
N VAL A 243 -0.09 -5.60 5.28
CA VAL A 243 0.34 -5.08 6.58
C VAL A 243 1.06 -3.74 6.44
N LEU A 244 0.81 -2.87 7.40
CA LEU A 244 1.59 -1.67 7.66
C LEU A 244 2.71 -2.05 8.64
N VAL A 245 3.94 -1.68 8.31
CA VAL A 245 5.13 -1.99 9.09
C VAL A 245 5.68 -0.71 9.70
N THR A 246 5.98 -0.73 10.99
CA THR A 246 6.57 0.38 11.74
C THR A 246 7.69 -0.09 12.65
N LYS A 247 8.51 0.81 13.18
CA LYS A 247 9.48 0.49 14.24
C LYS A 247 8.76 0.34 15.57
N LYS A 248 9.07 -0.70 16.33
CA LYS A 248 8.42 -1.04 17.60
C LYS A 248 8.56 0.05 18.67
N ASP A 249 9.77 0.59 18.84
CA ASP A 249 10.09 1.50 19.95
C ASP A 249 10.40 2.92 19.47
N THR A 250 9.98 3.25 18.23
CA THR A 250 10.16 4.58 17.64
C THR A 250 8.79 5.15 17.28
N PRO A 251 8.33 6.20 17.94
CA PRO A 251 7.06 6.83 17.60
C PRO A 251 7.11 7.37 16.17
N LEU A 252 6.00 7.24 15.46
CA LEU A 252 5.80 7.93 14.20
C LEU A 252 5.76 9.45 14.43
N SER A 253 6.06 10.23 13.39
CA SER A 253 5.76 11.67 13.42
C SER A 253 4.25 11.89 13.57
N ASP A 254 3.84 13.06 14.08
CA ASP A 254 2.42 13.36 14.29
C ASP A 254 1.58 13.18 13.01
N VAL A 255 2.14 13.55 11.84
CA VAL A 255 1.47 13.37 10.54
C VAL A 255 1.38 11.90 10.13
N ALA A 256 2.44 11.13 10.32
CA ALA A 256 2.47 9.72 9.99
C ALA A 256 1.57 8.91 10.94
N GLN A 257 1.54 9.25 12.24
CA GLN A 257 0.65 8.64 13.21
C GLN A 257 -0.82 8.89 12.84
N LYS A 258 -1.16 10.12 12.47
CA LYS A 258 -2.51 10.48 12.07
C LYS A 258 -2.99 9.69 10.84
N PHE A 259 -2.11 9.51 9.84
CA PHE A 259 -2.43 8.67 8.69
C PHE A 259 -2.55 7.19 9.06
N PHE A 260 -1.66 6.69 9.91
CA PHE A 260 -1.69 5.31 10.39
C PHE A 260 -2.98 5.01 11.14
N ASP A 261 -3.39 5.89 12.06
CA ASP A 261 -4.63 5.75 12.83
C ASP A 261 -5.86 5.78 11.92
N TYR A 262 -5.88 6.71 10.94
CA TYR A 262 -6.94 6.77 9.93
C TYR A 262 -7.01 5.48 9.12
N ALA A 263 -5.89 5.03 8.55
CA ALA A 263 -5.83 3.85 7.69
C ALA A 263 -6.24 2.55 8.41
N THR A 264 -6.00 2.48 9.73
CA THR A 264 -6.34 1.32 10.58
C THR A 264 -7.66 1.46 11.32
N SER A 265 -8.37 2.56 11.13
CA SER A 265 -9.70 2.80 11.74
C SER A 265 -10.82 2.20 10.90
N GLY A 266 -12.01 2.08 11.51
CA GLY A 266 -13.24 1.69 10.81
C GLY A 266 -13.69 2.70 9.74
N GLU A 267 -13.24 3.96 9.82
CA GLU A 267 -13.54 5.00 8.83
C GLU A 267 -12.95 4.68 7.44
N ALA A 268 -11.82 3.97 7.40
CA ALA A 268 -11.15 3.58 6.18
C ALA A 268 -11.79 2.36 5.48
N ASN A 269 -12.69 1.63 6.14
CA ASN A 269 -13.19 0.34 5.66
C ASN A 269 -13.90 0.42 4.30
N GLU A 270 -14.70 1.46 4.07
CA GLU A 270 -15.38 1.65 2.79
C GLU A 270 -14.38 1.88 1.65
N ILE A 271 -13.32 2.64 1.91
CA ILE A 271 -12.25 2.92 0.94
C ILE A 271 -11.45 1.65 0.67
N ILE A 272 -11.09 0.91 1.70
CA ILE A 272 -10.36 -0.36 1.60
C ILE A 272 -11.17 -1.36 0.77
N THR A 273 -12.47 -1.51 1.04
CA THR A 273 -13.38 -2.37 0.27
C THR A 273 -13.50 -1.91 -1.19
N SER A 274 -13.66 -0.61 -1.42
CA SER A 274 -13.73 -0.05 -2.78
C SER A 274 -12.44 -0.25 -3.59
N ALA A 275 -11.30 -0.38 -2.91
CA ALA A 275 -10.02 -0.74 -3.52
C ALA A 275 -9.88 -2.24 -3.82
N GLY A 276 -10.89 -3.07 -3.53
CA GLY A 276 -10.96 -4.50 -3.86
C GLY A 276 -10.28 -5.43 -2.87
N VAL A 277 -10.09 -4.99 -1.62
CA VAL A 277 -9.51 -5.79 -0.53
C VAL A 277 -10.44 -5.84 0.68
N VAL A 278 -10.31 -6.85 1.51
CA VAL A 278 -11.16 -7.08 2.69
C VAL A 278 -10.54 -6.40 3.90
N PRO A 279 -11.18 -5.38 4.52
CA PRO A 279 -10.68 -4.76 5.74
C PRO A 279 -10.41 -5.78 6.86
N ALA A 280 -9.40 -5.52 7.68
CA ALA A 280 -9.05 -6.38 8.81
C ALA A 280 -9.93 -6.15 10.05
N ASN A 281 -10.63 -4.98 10.13
CA ASN A 281 -11.46 -4.54 11.26
C ASN A 281 -12.94 -4.84 11.04
#